data_c0fba426dc4fe0762adae66d1b9b6372
#
_entry.id   c0fba426dc4fe0762adae66d1b9b6372
#
_cell.length_a   1.000
_cell.length_b   1.000
_cell.length_c   1.000
_cell.angle_alpha   90.00
_cell.angle_beta   90.00
_cell.angle_gamma   90.00
#
_symmetry.space_group_name_H-M   'P 1'
#
loop_
_entity.id
_entity.type
_entity.pdbx_description
1 polymer ?
#
loop_
_entity_poly.entity_id
_entity_poly.type
_entity_poly.pdbx_seq_one_letter_code
_entity_poly.pdbx_strand_id
1 'polypeptide(L)'
;MLSPLRLTPMAIGGELTQRQQLNRHGATLAILATLFLLLACSTEPTQLDDLAAKNVRSVERSVGFDGEVVRLGVIADITGPGASLDRSRIAGVSAYWADVNAQGGIGGRYAVELEIIDHQGDPQIAENSATELLERVVAFAFINETAMGALHPFLVAQEVLGVAASSTLDWEQDARFLTHGPPIELITLALFENEPQSRWCLITDDSPLGTVARKSADQAATLAGVASVTSIQIGEDLATAVSAAACEVIWAEVAEENRQLLISTLPPSVRVIQQAGLTGVDNSRPDLKLAYTDSGPAWKVDASQGMRMFLSALLRHAPDIEADTRARDGYVSQIRLHQLLEKSVNRGDLRRANIFTASQSQSLIEMDGLAENIDISLEEPILPRSITVRAREDDLEADERGWTTKDNLRPRNASLLIERLRD
;
A
#
# COMPACT_ATOMS: atom_id res chain seq x y z
N MET A 1 -18.02 -11.83 -28.78
CA MET A 1 -17.52 -13.02 -29.50
C MET A 1 -16.13 -12.70 -30.03
N LEU A 2 -15.11 -13.00 -29.26
CA LEU A 2 -13.70 -12.97 -29.70
C LEU A 2 -13.04 -14.20 -29.10
N SER A 3 -12.50 -15.02 -29.99
CA SER A 3 -11.92 -16.34 -29.70
C SER A 3 -10.56 -16.22 -29.00
N PRO A 4 -10.19 -17.22 -28.19
CA PRO A 4 -8.88 -17.24 -27.51
C PRO A 4 -7.78 -17.73 -28.48
N LEU A 5 -6.65 -17.02 -28.46
CA LEU A 5 -5.42 -17.41 -29.15
C LEU A 5 -4.77 -18.61 -28.43
N ARG A 6 -4.64 -19.73 -29.15
CA ARG A 6 -3.86 -20.89 -28.73
C ARG A 6 -2.40 -20.68 -29.15
N LEU A 7 -1.51 -20.77 -28.18
CA LEU A 7 -0.07 -20.92 -28.41
C LEU A 7 0.26 -22.40 -28.54
N THR A 8 0.76 -22.80 -29.70
CA THR A 8 1.31 -24.13 -29.99
C THR A 8 2.80 -24.18 -29.61
N PRO A 9 3.30 -25.27 -29.00
CA PRO A 9 4.72 -25.42 -28.74
C PRO A 9 5.46 -25.87 -29.99
N MET A 10 6.56 -25.21 -30.29
CA MET A 10 7.49 -25.59 -31.38
C MET A 10 8.46 -26.66 -30.86
N ALA A 11 8.38 -27.84 -31.47
CA ALA A 11 9.34 -28.91 -31.27
C ALA A 11 10.55 -28.66 -32.20
N ILE A 12 11.74 -28.68 -31.61
CA ILE A 12 12.99 -28.78 -32.39
C ILE A 12 13.57 -30.17 -32.12
N GLY A 13 13.39 -31.05 -33.08
CA GLY A 13 14.11 -32.31 -33.19
C GLY A 13 15.44 -32.08 -33.90
N GLY A 14 16.46 -32.73 -33.44
CA GLY A 14 17.77 -32.82 -34.10
C GLY A 14 18.54 -34.04 -33.63
N GLU A 15 18.28 -35.16 -34.28
CA GLU A 15 19.16 -36.34 -34.22
C GLU A 15 20.51 -36.04 -34.86
N LEU A 16 21.59 -36.46 -34.21
CA LEU A 16 22.83 -36.79 -34.89
C LEU A 16 23.49 -37.99 -34.22
N THR A 17 23.38 -39.12 -34.95
CA THR A 17 24.17 -40.34 -34.84
C THR A 17 25.63 -40.05 -35.20
N GLN A 18 26.56 -40.56 -34.43
CA GLN A 18 27.71 -41.32 -34.97
C GLN A 18 28.43 -42.12 -33.89
N ARG A 19 28.51 -43.42 -34.17
CA ARG A 19 29.34 -44.45 -33.52
C ARG A 19 30.77 -44.35 -34.02
N GLN A 20 31.62 -44.94 -33.19
CA GLN A 20 32.97 -45.50 -33.44
C GLN A 20 34.15 -44.59 -33.11
N GLN A 21 34.85 -44.86 -32.02
CA GLN A 21 36.05 -45.76 -32.09
C GLN A 21 36.53 -46.09 -30.68
N LEU A 22 36.81 -47.37 -30.52
CA LEU A 22 37.35 -48.04 -29.34
C LEU A 22 38.90 -47.84 -29.22
N ASN A 23 39.30 -47.89 -27.97
CA ASN A 23 40.52 -48.52 -27.44
C ASN A 23 41.77 -47.69 -27.21
N ARG A 24 42.25 -47.95 -26.03
CA ARG A 24 43.59 -47.79 -25.47
C ARG A 24 43.82 -46.48 -24.71
N HIS A 25 43.48 -46.60 -23.41
CA HIS A 25 44.29 -46.05 -22.31
C HIS A 25 43.53 -46.24 -20.98
N GLY A 26 43.26 -47.47 -20.65
CA GLY A 26 42.58 -47.88 -19.43
C GLY A 26 43.57 -48.44 -18.38
N ALA A 27 44.51 -47.68 -17.89
CA ALA A 27 45.26 -48.11 -16.71
C ALA A 27 45.85 -46.98 -15.85
N THR A 28 45.75 -45.71 -16.28
CA THR A 28 46.34 -44.61 -15.50
C THR A 28 45.30 -43.64 -14.92
N LEU A 29 44.00 -43.82 -15.20
CA LEU A 29 42.93 -42.97 -14.68
C LEU A 29 42.28 -43.48 -13.36
N ALA A 30 42.55 -44.71 -12.97
CA ALA A 30 41.93 -45.34 -11.79
C ALA A 30 42.65 -44.91 -10.47
N ILE A 31 43.88 -44.44 -10.50
CA ILE A 31 44.66 -44.06 -9.30
C ILE A 31 44.47 -42.56 -8.96
N LEU A 32 44.14 -41.73 -9.91
CA LEU A 32 43.83 -40.32 -9.65
C LEU A 32 42.35 -40.06 -9.17
N ALA A 33 41.43 -40.96 -9.48
CA ALA A 33 40.04 -40.83 -9.02
C ALA A 33 39.85 -41.24 -7.56
N THR A 34 40.69 -42.14 -7.02
CA THR A 34 40.64 -42.53 -5.59
C THR A 34 41.34 -41.53 -4.65
N LEU A 35 42.24 -40.68 -5.16
CA LEU A 35 42.86 -39.63 -4.34
C LEU A 35 42.01 -38.35 -4.25
N PHE A 36 41.07 -38.15 -5.18
CA PHE A 36 40.13 -37.03 -5.13
C PHE A 36 38.89 -37.30 -4.26
N LEU A 37 38.57 -38.56 -3.98
CA LEU A 37 37.43 -38.94 -3.12
C LEU A 37 37.75 -38.96 -1.61
N LEU A 38 39.02 -38.77 -1.22
CA LEU A 38 39.42 -38.69 0.19
C LEU A 38 39.68 -37.25 0.69
N LEU A 39 39.52 -36.22 -0.18
CA LEU A 39 39.59 -34.82 0.20
C LEU A 39 38.23 -34.11 0.25
N ALA A 40 37.13 -34.83 0.10
CA ALA A 40 35.80 -34.24 0.10
C ALA A 40 34.96 -34.63 1.34
N CYS A 41 35.56 -34.66 2.51
CA CYS A 41 34.81 -34.77 3.76
C CYS A 41 35.67 -34.32 4.93
N SER A 42 35.71 -33.05 5.18
CA SER A 42 35.73 -32.40 6.50
C SER A 42 35.83 -30.88 6.30
N THR A 43 34.80 -30.26 5.73
CA THR A 43 34.51 -28.90 6.18
C THR A 43 33.78 -29.07 7.51
N GLU A 44 34.52 -29.16 8.60
CA GLU A 44 33.98 -28.75 9.89
C GLU A 44 33.42 -27.35 9.68
N PRO A 45 32.17 -27.06 10.16
CA PRO A 45 31.65 -25.70 10.13
C PRO A 45 32.70 -24.83 10.83
N THR A 46 33.20 -23.83 10.12
CA THR A 46 34.20 -22.94 10.63
C THR A 46 33.65 -22.32 11.90
N GLN A 47 34.48 -22.18 12.96
CA GLN A 47 34.10 -21.52 14.22
C GLN A 47 33.44 -20.16 14.05
N LEU A 48 33.56 -19.54 12.86
CA LEU A 48 32.89 -18.30 12.47
C LEU A 48 31.38 -18.48 12.25
N ASP A 49 30.95 -19.61 11.66
CA ASP A 49 29.51 -19.90 11.47
C ASP A 49 28.85 -20.24 12.81
N ASP A 50 29.56 -20.94 13.70
CA ASP A 50 29.13 -21.22 15.08
C ASP A 50 29.10 -19.96 15.98
N LEU A 51 30.00 -19.00 15.74
CA LEU A 51 30.03 -17.72 16.45
C LEU A 51 28.93 -16.77 15.94
N ALA A 52 28.64 -16.79 14.64
CA ALA A 52 27.50 -16.06 14.06
C ALA A 52 26.17 -16.63 14.57
N ALA A 53 26.03 -17.95 14.64
CA ALA A 53 24.83 -18.61 15.18
C ALA A 53 24.66 -18.39 16.70
N LYS A 54 25.75 -18.28 17.46
CA LYS A 54 25.72 -18.07 18.92
C LYS A 54 25.39 -16.64 19.36
N ASN A 55 25.51 -15.63 18.46
CA ASN A 55 25.19 -14.24 18.78
C ASN A 55 23.78 -13.80 18.39
N VAL A 56 22.97 -14.68 17.82
CA VAL A 56 21.58 -14.36 17.49
C VAL A 56 20.74 -14.51 18.77
N ARG A 57 20.40 -13.38 19.39
CA ARG A 57 19.49 -13.36 20.55
C ARG A 57 18.16 -14.01 20.16
N SER A 58 17.74 -15.03 20.92
CA SER A 58 16.36 -15.53 20.81
C SER A 58 15.41 -14.44 21.30
N VAL A 59 14.32 -14.22 20.55
CA VAL A 59 13.25 -13.33 20.98
C VAL A 59 12.39 -14.06 22.01
N GLU A 60 12.13 -13.40 23.14
CA GLU A 60 11.24 -13.96 24.18
C GLU A 60 9.78 -13.92 23.69
N ARG A 61 8.99 -14.90 24.13
CA ARG A 61 7.54 -14.94 23.87
C ARG A 61 6.87 -13.71 24.47
N SER A 62 5.94 -13.17 23.73
CA SER A 62 5.15 -11.99 24.11
C SER A 62 3.73 -12.08 23.51
N VAL A 63 2.88 -11.14 23.85
CA VAL A 63 1.56 -11.05 23.20
C VAL A 63 1.75 -10.97 21.69
N GLY A 64 1.09 -11.86 20.96
CA GLY A 64 1.18 -11.96 19.51
C GLY A 64 2.45 -12.64 18.96
N PHE A 65 3.33 -13.14 19.83
CA PHE A 65 4.51 -13.92 19.44
C PHE A 65 4.70 -15.12 20.35
N ASP A 66 4.62 -16.34 19.79
CA ASP A 66 4.72 -17.60 20.54
C ASP A 66 6.13 -18.24 20.53
N GLY A 67 7.11 -17.58 19.94
CA GLY A 67 8.48 -18.05 19.77
C GLY A 67 8.78 -18.55 18.34
N GLU A 68 7.78 -18.70 17.49
CA GLU A 68 7.90 -19.17 16.10
C GLU A 68 7.13 -18.28 15.12
N VAL A 69 5.96 -17.78 15.53
CA VAL A 69 5.03 -17.03 14.69
C VAL A 69 4.75 -15.64 15.27
N VAL A 70 4.87 -14.64 14.42
CA VAL A 70 4.47 -13.25 14.68
C VAL A 70 3.07 -13.04 14.15
N ARG A 71 2.09 -12.74 15.01
CA ARG A 71 0.70 -12.50 14.61
C ARG A 71 0.42 -11.02 14.44
N LEU A 72 -0.13 -10.67 13.30
CA LEU A 72 -0.54 -9.31 12.94
C LEU A 72 -2.05 -9.27 12.72
N GLY A 73 -2.72 -8.24 13.25
CA GLY A 73 -4.15 -8.04 13.07
C GLY A 73 -4.48 -7.33 11.75
N VAL A 74 -5.60 -7.67 11.17
CA VAL A 74 -6.21 -6.98 10.04
C VAL A 74 -7.68 -6.75 10.37
N ILE A 75 -8.11 -5.49 10.40
CA ILE A 75 -9.52 -5.11 10.59
C ILE A 75 -9.99 -4.40 9.34
N ALA A 76 -10.94 -5.00 8.63
CA ALA A 76 -11.32 -4.61 7.30
C ALA A 76 -12.81 -4.83 7.02
N ASP A 77 -13.33 -4.15 6.02
CA ASP A 77 -14.66 -4.40 5.46
C ASP A 77 -14.54 -5.42 4.32
N ILE A 78 -14.86 -6.69 4.59
CA ILE A 78 -14.73 -7.76 3.60
C ILE A 78 -16.06 -8.07 2.90
N THR A 79 -17.17 -7.90 3.60
CA THR A 79 -18.51 -8.26 3.11
C THR A 79 -19.52 -7.10 3.14
N GLY A 80 -19.17 -5.96 3.73
CA GLY A 80 -20.00 -4.76 3.80
C GLY A 80 -19.87 -3.83 2.58
N PRO A 81 -20.30 -2.56 2.71
CA PRO A 81 -20.35 -1.60 1.62
C PRO A 81 -18.98 -1.27 1.00
N GLY A 82 -17.91 -1.23 1.80
CA GLY A 82 -16.53 -0.96 1.36
C GLY A 82 -15.74 -2.19 0.89
N ALA A 83 -16.40 -3.36 0.83
CA ALA A 83 -15.74 -4.66 0.64
C ALA A 83 -14.89 -4.77 -0.64
N SER A 84 -15.27 -4.11 -1.74
CA SER A 84 -14.50 -4.19 -2.99
C SER A 84 -13.13 -3.51 -2.85
N LEU A 85 -13.08 -2.44 -2.07
CA LEU A 85 -11.89 -1.65 -1.79
C LEU A 85 -10.93 -2.42 -0.87
N ASP A 86 -11.45 -2.88 0.25
CA ASP A 86 -10.63 -3.55 1.26
C ASP A 86 -10.14 -4.93 0.83
N ARG A 87 -10.96 -5.71 0.09
CA ARG A 87 -10.49 -7.00 -0.45
C ARG A 87 -9.25 -6.85 -1.32
N SER A 88 -9.19 -5.82 -2.15
CA SER A 88 -8.02 -5.55 -2.98
C SER A 88 -6.82 -5.14 -2.12
N ARG A 89 -7.00 -4.24 -1.14
CA ARG A 89 -5.95 -3.83 -0.19
C ARG A 89 -5.42 -5.02 0.61
N ILE A 90 -6.31 -5.85 1.16
CA ILE A 90 -5.94 -7.05 1.93
C ILE A 90 -5.16 -8.04 1.07
N ALA A 91 -5.51 -8.19 -0.21
CA ALA A 91 -4.74 -9.03 -1.12
C ALA A 91 -3.30 -8.55 -1.25
N GLY A 92 -3.08 -7.23 -1.33
CA GLY A 92 -1.76 -6.62 -1.30
C GLY A 92 -1.01 -6.87 0.02
N VAL A 93 -1.67 -6.65 1.16
CA VAL A 93 -1.13 -6.96 2.50
C VAL A 93 -0.74 -8.42 2.61
N SER A 94 -1.64 -9.32 2.22
CA SER A 94 -1.43 -10.77 2.31
C SER A 94 -0.30 -11.24 1.39
N ALA A 95 -0.23 -10.71 0.16
CA ALA A 95 0.84 -11.03 -0.79
C ALA A 95 2.21 -10.58 -0.27
N TYR A 96 2.29 -9.42 0.39
CA TYR A 96 3.51 -8.93 1.01
C TYR A 96 4.04 -9.91 2.07
N TRP A 97 3.21 -10.26 3.05
CA TRP A 97 3.62 -11.12 4.15
C TRP A 97 3.84 -12.58 3.72
N ALA A 98 3.09 -13.06 2.72
CA ALA A 98 3.35 -14.37 2.12
C ALA A 98 4.72 -14.40 1.42
N ASP A 99 5.12 -13.31 0.76
CA ASP A 99 6.44 -13.20 0.14
C ASP A 99 7.56 -13.12 1.19
N VAL A 100 7.37 -12.38 2.29
CA VAL A 100 8.28 -12.35 3.45
C VAL A 100 8.44 -13.76 4.04
N ASN A 101 7.34 -14.50 4.22
CA ASN A 101 7.38 -15.87 4.72
C ASN A 101 8.12 -16.82 3.77
N ALA A 102 7.94 -16.67 2.45
CA ALA A 102 8.66 -17.45 1.45
C ALA A 102 10.17 -17.22 1.47
N GLN A 103 10.62 -16.08 2.00
CA GLN A 103 12.02 -15.71 2.18
C GLN A 103 12.57 -16.08 3.58
N GLY A 104 11.78 -16.79 4.41
CA GLY A 104 12.17 -17.25 5.74
C GLY A 104 11.58 -16.46 6.90
N GLY A 105 10.68 -15.50 6.62
CA GLY A 105 10.00 -14.68 7.63
C GLY A 105 10.88 -13.55 8.19
N ILE A 106 10.40 -12.88 9.22
CA ILE A 106 11.09 -11.76 9.86
C ILE A 106 12.41 -12.23 10.46
N GLY A 107 13.49 -11.53 10.13
CA GLY A 107 14.85 -11.90 10.54
C GLY A 107 15.30 -13.23 9.97
N GLY A 108 14.69 -13.73 8.89
CA GLY A 108 14.95 -15.05 8.31
C GLY A 108 14.60 -16.21 9.25
N ARG A 109 13.67 -16.02 10.22
CA ARG A 109 13.40 -16.99 11.29
C ARG A 109 11.95 -17.14 11.71
N TYR A 110 11.18 -16.05 11.72
CA TYR A 110 9.86 -16.03 12.31
C TYR A 110 8.81 -15.79 11.25
N ALA A 111 7.94 -16.78 11.09
CA ALA A 111 6.81 -16.65 10.17
C ALA A 111 5.82 -15.56 10.63
N VAL A 112 5.13 -14.94 9.69
CA VAL A 112 4.04 -14.00 9.96
C VAL A 112 2.71 -14.66 9.65
N GLU A 113 1.76 -14.52 10.57
CA GLU A 113 0.36 -14.92 10.41
C GLU A 113 -0.52 -13.69 10.52
N LEU A 114 -1.49 -13.57 9.59
CA LEU A 114 -2.48 -12.50 9.60
C LEU A 114 -3.78 -13.01 10.24
N GLU A 115 -4.21 -12.35 11.31
CA GLU A 115 -5.52 -12.57 11.91
C GLU A 115 -6.51 -11.53 11.36
N ILE A 116 -7.36 -11.96 10.41
CA ILE A 116 -8.23 -11.07 9.65
C ILE A 116 -9.65 -11.10 10.23
N ILE A 117 -10.19 -9.91 10.49
CA ILE A 117 -11.56 -9.71 10.96
C ILE A 117 -12.33 -8.86 9.96
N ASP A 118 -13.53 -9.32 9.63
CA ASP A 118 -14.51 -8.61 8.83
C ASP A 118 -15.44 -7.80 9.74
N HIS A 119 -15.36 -6.47 9.69
CA HIS A 119 -16.25 -5.61 10.45
C HIS A 119 -17.52 -5.18 9.68
N GLN A 120 -17.69 -5.60 8.42
CA GLN A 120 -18.89 -5.42 7.62
C GLN A 120 -19.34 -3.95 7.45
N GLY A 121 -18.40 -3.01 7.53
CA GLY A 121 -18.67 -1.57 7.53
C GLY A 121 -19.20 -1.01 8.86
N ASP A 122 -19.32 -1.85 9.92
CA ASP A 122 -19.86 -1.46 11.22
C ASP A 122 -18.73 -1.15 12.22
N PRO A 123 -18.58 0.13 12.69
CA PRO A 123 -17.55 0.51 13.65
C PRO A 123 -17.70 -0.18 15.01
N GLN A 124 -18.91 -0.60 15.41
CA GLN A 124 -19.11 -1.31 16.68
C GLN A 124 -18.61 -2.75 16.60
N ILE A 125 -18.79 -3.41 15.44
CA ILE A 125 -18.21 -4.73 15.20
C ILE A 125 -16.66 -4.60 15.18
N ALA A 126 -16.13 -3.56 14.55
CA ALA A 126 -14.70 -3.29 14.54
C ALA A 126 -14.15 -3.13 15.96
N GLU A 127 -14.79 -2.33 16.81
CA GLU A 127 -14.39 -2.09 18.21
C GLU A 127 -14.39 -3.38 19.04
N ASN A 128 -15.49 -4.14 18.97
CA ASN A 128 -15.62 -5.39 19.72
C ASN A 128 -14.54 -6.41 19.30
N SER A 129 -14.31 -6.53 18.01
CA SER A 129 -13.34 -7.47 17.43
C SER A 129 -11.89 -7.06 17.73
N ALA A 130 -11.62 -5.77 17.77
CA ALA A 130 -10.30 -5.24 18.13
C ALA A 130 -9.88 -5.69 19.52
N THR A 131 -10.81 -5.71 20.48
CA THR A 131 -10.53 -6.12 21.86
C THR A 131 -10.04 -7.57 21.91
N GLU A 132 -10.61 -8.46 21.12
CA GLU A 132 -10.17 -9.86 21.02
C GLU A 132 -8.80 -9.98 20.32
N LEU A 133 -8.59 -9.23 19.24
CA LEU A 133 -7.31 -9.25 18.51
C LEU A 133 -6.17 -8.68 19.35
N LEU A 134 -6.44 -7.67 20.14
CA LEU A 134 -5.42 -7.07 21.02
C LEU A 134 -4.78 -8.06 22.00
N GLU A 135 -5.41 -9.16 22.33
CA GLU A 135 -4.79 -10.19 23.17
C GLU A 135 -3.86 -11.14 22.39
N ARG A 136 -3.90 -11.09 21.05
CA ARG A 136 -3.28 -12.12 20.20
C ARG A 136 -2.28 -11.58 19.17
N VAL A 137 -2.21 -10.26 18.92
CA VAL A 137 -1.35 -9.68 17.89
C VAL A 137 -0.29 -8.73 18.46
N VAL A 138 0.86 -8.61 17.79
CA VAL A 138 1.92 -7.65 18.19
C VAL A 138 1.61 -6.25 17.67
N ALA A 139 0.97 -6.13 16.49
CA ALA A 139 0.59 -4.90 15.81
C ALA A 139 -0.55 -5.18 14.84
N PHE A 140 -1.16 -4.12 14.28
CA PHE A 140 -2.11 -4.27 13.18
C PHE A 140 -1.41 -3.99 11.84
N ALA A 141 -1.47 -4.96 10.93
CA ALA A 141 -1.00 -4.81 9.55
C ALA A 141 -1.95 -3.94 8.71
N PHE A 142 -3.22 -3.83 9.12
CA PHE A 142 -4.19 -3.00 8.42
C PHE A 142 -5.36 -2.65 9.33
N ILE A 143 -5.75 -1.37 9.33
CA ILE A 143 -6.96 -0.86 9.99
C ILE A 143 -7.72 -0.02 8.97
N ASN A 144 -8.92 -0.45 8.62
CA ASN A 144 -9.83 0.27 7.72
C ASN A 144 -10.20 1.65 8.28
N GLU A 145 -10.52 2.61 7.41
CA GLU A 145 -10.84 4.00 7.78
C GLU A 145 -11.98 4.10 8.79
N THR A 146 -13.04 3.29 8.63
CA THR A 146 -14.18 3.25 9.54
C THR A 146 -13.80 2.78 10.94
N ALA A 147 -12.83 1.85 11.02
CA ALA A 147 -12.36 1.28 12.28
C ALA A 147 -11.33 2.15 13.01
N MET A 148 -10.59 3.02 12.31
CA MET A 148 -9.46 3.76 12.89
C MET A 148 -9.86 4.56 14.14
N GLY A 149 -10.94 5.34 14.07
CA GLY A 149 -11.42 6.14 15.20
C GLY A 149 -11.88 5.30 16.39
N ALA A 150 -12.56 4.19 16.13
CA ALA A 150 -13.04 3.28 17.17
C ALA A 150 -11.89 2.54 17.87
N LEU A 151 -10.85 2.17 17.12
CA LEU A 151 -9.69 1.45 17.65
C LEU A 151 -8.67 2.34 18.36
N HIS A 152 -8.58 3.61 18.02
CA HIS A 152 -7.56 4.52 18.51
C HIS A 152 -7.38 4.51 20.05
N PRO A 153 -8.43 4.58 20.89
CA PRO A 153 -8.28 4.55 22.35
C PRO A 153 -7.60 3.26 22.84
N PHE A 154 -7.86 2.13 22.21
CA PHE A 154 -7.28 0.83 22.56
C PHE A 154 -5.82 0.75 22.12
N LEU A 155 -5.48 1.27 20.93
CA LEU A 155 -4.09 1.33 20.46
C LEU A 155 -3.23 2.17 21.42
N VAL A 156 -3.75 3.29 21.89
CA VAL A 156 -3.09 4.16 22.87
C VAL A 156 -2.89 3.42 24.21
N ALA A 157 -3.96 2.85 24.75
CA ALA A 157 -3.94 2.20 26.08
C ALA A 157 -3.00 1.00 26.14
N GLN A 158 -2.79 0.28 25.05
CA GLN A 158 -1.99 -0.94 25.00
C GLN A 158 -0.68 -0.79 24.23
N GLU A 159 -0.31 0.43 23.86
CA GLU A 159 0.92 0.75 23.10
C GLU A 159 1.08 -0.03 21.80
N VAL A 160 -0.03 -0.30 21.09
CA VAL A 160 -0.03 -1.05 19.84
C VAL A 160 0.08 -0.10 18.65
N LEU A 161 0.88 -0.48 17.66
CA LEU A 161 0.94 0.19 16.36
C LEU A 161 -0.08 -0.38 15.39
N GLY A 162 -0.62 0.47 14.53
CA GLY A 162 -1.47 0.06 13.43
C GLY A 162 -1.08 0.73 12.12
N VAL A 163 -1.11 -0.04 11.02
CA VAL A 163 -0.99 0.51 9.67
C VAL A 163 -2.35 1.08 9.27
N ALA A 164 -2.38 2.39 9.01
CA ALA A 164 -3.59 3.09 8.63
C ALA A 164 -3.92 2.85 7.15
N ALA A 165 -5.21 2.59 6.86
CA ALA A 165 -5.69 2.43 5.49
C ALA A 165 -5.63 3.72 4.68
N SER A 166 -5.66 4.87 5.36
CA SER A 166 -5.60 6.20 4.75
C SER A 166 -4.76 7.15 5.60
N SER A 167 -4.42 8.30 5.04
CA SER A 167 -3.66 9.34 5.73
C SER A 167 -4.49 10.62 5.85
N THR A 168 -4.62 11.10 7.07
CA THR A 168 -5.04 12.45 7.41
C THR A 168 -3.94 13.11 8.24
N LEU A 169 -3.95 14.43 8.39
CA LEU A 169 -2.96 15.11 9.24
C LEU A 169 -3.02 14.63 10.69
N ASP A 170 -4.21 14.33 11.20
CA ASP A 170 -4.38 13.80 12.55
C ASP A 170 -3.70 12.44 12.70
N TRP A 171 -3.94 11.50 11.76
CA TRP A 171 -3.32 10.17 11.80
C TRP A 171 -1.83 10.18 11.48
N GLU A 172 -1.37 11.09 10.63
CA GLU A 172 0.06 11.24 10.35
C GLU A 172 0.85 11.69 11.58
N GLN A 173 0.24 12.52 12.42
CA GLN A 173 0.85 13.04 13.65
C GLN A 173 0.67 12.10 14.85
N ASP A 174 -0.24 11.15 14.76
CA ASP A 174 -0.45 10.17 15.82
C ASP A 174 0.60 9.06 15.77
N ALA A 175 1.37 8.97 16.84
CA ALA A 175 2.45 7.99 16.94
C ALA A 175 1.99 6.53 16.91
N ARG A 176 0.69 6.26 17.01
CA ARG A 176 0.12 4.89 16.95
C ARG A 176 -0.13 4.43 15.53
N PHE A 177 -0.22 5.35 14.57
CA PHE A 177 -0.47 5.01 13.19
C PHE A 177 0.78 5.08 12.31
N LEU A 178 0.95 4.06 11.48
CA LEU A 178 1.94 4.02 10.42
C LEU A 178 1.26 4.41 9.11
N THR A 179 1.40 5.67 8.72
CA THR A 179 0.90 6.17 7.43
C THR A 179 1.97 6.05 6.35
N HIS A 180 1.57 5.99 5.08
CA HIS A 180 2.49 5.79 3.94
C HIS A 180 2.20 6.68 2.72
N GLY A 181 1.10 7.43 2.75
CA GLY A 181 0.69 8.36 1.67
C GLY A 181 0.48 9.78 2.18
N PRO A 182 0.32 10.76 1.28
CA PRO A 182 0.03 12.14 1.66
C PRO A 182 -1.37 12.24 2.30
N PRO A 183 -1.52 13.06 3.35
CA PRO A 183 -2.81 13.37 3.96
C PRO A 183 -3.80 13.97 2.97
N ILE A 184 -5.09 13.65 3.12
CA ILE A 184 -6.17 14.13 2.24
C ILE A 184 -6.26 15.65 2.18
N GLU A 185 -5.97 16.33 3.29
CA GLU A 185 -5.93 17.78 3.39
C GLU A 185 -4.85 18.39 2.48
N LEU A 186 -3.69 17.74 2.41
CA LEU A 186 -2.59 18.15 1.55
C LEU A 186 -2.83 17.82 0.09
N ILE A 187 -3.53 16.72 -0.20
CA ILE A 187 -4.00 16.40 -1.55
C ILE A 187 -4.94 17.50 -2.03
N THR A 188 -5.91 17.88 -1.21
CA THR A 188 -6.86 18.96 -1.51
C THR A 188 -6.14 20.27 -1.78
N LEU A 189 -5.19 20.66 -0.92
CA LEU A 189 -4.38 21.87 -1.12
C LEU A 189 -3.60 21.84 -2.42
N ALA A 190 -2.91 20.74 -2.72
CA ALA A 190 -2.10 20.62 -3.93
C ALA A 190 -2.93 20.72 -5.22
N LEU A 191 -4.12 20.12 -5.23
CA LEU A 191 -5.05 20.23 -6.36
C LEU A 191 -5.50 21.67 -6.56
N PHE A 192 -5.86 22.38 -5.49
CA PHE A 192 -6.27 23.78 -5.57
C PHE A 192 -5.12 24.71 -6.00
N GLU A 193 -3.90 24.49 -5.47
CA GLU A 193 -2.71 25.24 -5.89
C GLU A 193 -2.32 25.04 -7.35
N ASN A 194 -2.66 23.88 -7.93
CA ASN A 194 -2.36 23.56 -9.32
C ASN A 194 -3.26 24.35 -10.28
N GLU A 195 -4.52 24.59 -9.91
CA GLU A 195 -5.49 25.27 -10.75
C GLU A 195 -6.31 26.31 -9.97
N PRO A 196 -5.68 27.36 -9.43
CA PRO A 196 -6.34 28.31 -8.54
C PRO A 196 -7.42 29.16 -9.21
N GLN A 197 -7.43 29.23 -10.56
CA GLN A 197 -8.41 29.99 -11.33
C GLN A 197 -9.64 29.20 -11.75
N SER A 198 -9.64 27.87 -11.53
CA SER A 198 -10.78 27.01 -11.88
C SER A 198 -11.94 27.19 -10.89
N ARG A 199 -13.17 26.99 -11.39
CA ARG A 199 -14.35 26.90 -10.52
C ARG A 199 -14.41 25.49 -9.93
N TRP A 200 -13.96 25.39 -8.69
CA TRP A 200 -13.91 24.13 -7.97
C TRP A 200 -15.24 23.81 -7.30
N CYS A 201 -15.63 22.55 -7.40
CA CYS A 201 -16.60 21.94 -6.50
C CYS A 201 -15.94 20.82 -5.72
N LEU A 202 -16.24 20.75 -4.44
CA LEU A 202 -15.89 19.64 -3.57
C LEU A 202 -17.15 18.82 -3.32
N ILE A 203 -17.15 17.56 -3.78
CA ILE A 203 -18.24 16.61 -3.52
C ILE A 203 -17.78 15.64 -2.45
N THR A 204 -18.55 15.56 -1.36
CA THR A 204 -18.25 14.68 -0.22
C THR A 204 -19.50 13.96 0.26
N ASP A 205 -19.30 12.93 1.06
CA ASP A 205 -20.31 12.30 1.89
C ASP A 205 -19.93 12.40 3.37
N ASP A 206 -20.61 11.63 4.23
CA ASP A 206 -20.35 11.60 5.67
C ASP A 206 -19.29 10.54 6.06
N SER A 207 -18.57 9.98 5.08
CA SER A 207 -17.41 9.12 5.35
C SER A 207 -16.31 9.89 6.13
N PRO A 208 -15.43 9.18 6.83
CA PRO A 208 -14.33 9.81 7.57
C PRO A 208 -13.50 10.77 6.70
N LEU A 209 -13.07 10.31 5.51
CA LEU A 209 -12.27 11.14 4.60
C LEU A 209 -13.06 12.30 3.97
N GLY A 210 -14.31 12.05 3.57
CA GLY A 210 -15.20 13.11 3.06
C GLY A 210 -15.41 14.22 4.08
N THR A 211 -15.55 13.86 5.35
CA THR A 211 -15.67 14.82 6.45
C THR A 211 -14.39 15.65 6.64
N VAL A 212 -13.21 15.01 6.58
CA VAL A 212 -11.91 15.72 6.71
C VAL A 212 -11.68 16.63 5.50
N ALA A 213 -11.91 16.15 4.27
CA ALA A 213 -11.78 16.96 3.07
C ALA A 213 -12.67 18.21 3.12
N ARG A 214 -13.93 18.07 3.55
CA ARG A 214 -14.87 19.17 3.70
C ARG A 214 -14.42 20.20 4.75
N LYS A 215 -13.92 19.76 5.89
CA LYS A 215 -13.44 20.65 6.97
C LYS A 215 -12.21 21.45 6.57
N SER A 216 -11.31 20.88 5.78
CA SER A 216 -10.06 21.54 5.39
C SER A 216 -10.17 22.39 4.12
N ALA A 217 -11.25 22.24 3.34
CA ALA A 217 -11.37 22.83 2.01
C ALA A 217 -11.27 24.35 1.98
N ASP A 218 -11.93 25.06 2.90
CA ASP A 218 -11.93 26.54 2.92
C ASP A 218 -10.53 27.09 3.21
N GLN A 219 -9.80 26.45 4.11
CA GLN A 219 -8.44 26.85 4.44
C GLN A 219 -7.48 26.53 3.30
N ALA A 220 -7.61 25.35 2.69
CA ALA A 220 -6.85 24.97 1.51
C ALA A 220 -7.11 25.93 0.34
N ALA A 221 -8.36 26.27 0.07
CA ALA A 221 -8.74 27.22 -0.98
C ALA A 221 -8.13 28.61 -0.75
N THR A 222 -8.22 29.10 0.49
CA THR A 222 -7.63 30.40 0.88
C THR A 222 -6.13 30.42 0.63
N LEU A 223 -5.41 29.39 1.05
CA LEU A 223 -3.95 29.26 0.86
C LEU A 223 -3.55 29.12 -0.59
N ALA A 224 -4.36 28.41 -1.37
CA ALA A 224 -4.14 28.21 -2.81
C ALA A 224 -4.50 29.44 -3.65
N GLY A 225 -5.21 30.41 -3.09
CA GLY A 225 -5.70 31.57 -3.83
C GLY A 225 -6.90 31.28 -4.72
N VAL A 226 -7.66 30.21 -4.43
CA VAL A 226 -8.94 29.89 -5.09
C VAL A 226 -10.01 30.85 -4.57
N ALA A 227 -10.73 31.48 -5.49
CA ALA A 227 -11.71 32.52 -5.13
C ALA A 227 -12.90 31.98 -4.32
N SER A 228 -13.36 30.76 -4.66
CA SER A 228 -14.40 30.06 -3.92
C SER A 228 -14.42 28.56 -4.30
N VAL A 229 -14.79 27.72 -3.34
CA VAL A 229 -15.09 26.30 -3.55
C VAL A 229 -16.55 26.08 -3.20
N THR A 230 -17.31 25.46 -4.09
CA THR A 230 -18.68 25.06 -3.78
C THR A 230 -18.68 23.66 -3.19
N SER A 231 -19.00 23.54 -1.91
CA SER A 231 -19.14 22.23 -1.25
C SER A 231 -20.53 21.67 -1.53
N ILE A 232 -20.59 20.44 -2.02
CA ILE A 232 -21.81 19.70 -2.37
C ILE A 232 -21.75 18.36 -1.64
N GLN A 233 -22.80 18.06 -0.87
CA GLN A 233 -22.95 16.73 -0.30
C GLN A 233 -23.62 15.82 -1.32
N ILE A 234 -23.13 14.59 -1.48
CA ILE A 234 -23.72 13.63 -2.42
C ILE A 234 -25.14 13.28 -2.01
N GLY A 235 -26.06 13.22 -2.99
CA GLY A 235 -27.48 12.98 -2.75
C GLY A 235 -28.28 13.03 -4.03
N GLU A 236 -29.62 12.96 -3.93
CA GLU A 236 -30.55 12.87 -5.05
C GLU A 236 -30.49 14.09 -6.01
N ASP A 237 -30.17 15.27 -5.50
CA ASP A 237 -30.11 16.51 -6.28
C ASP A 237 -28.72 16.83 -6.86
N LEU A 238 -27.78 15.87 -6.84
CA LEU A 238 -26.38 16.10 -7.22
C LEU A 238 -26.21 16.76 -8.61
N ALA A 239 -26.89 16.27 -9.63
CA ALA A 239 -26.79 16.82 -10.99
C ALA A 239 -27.22 18.28 -11.06
N THR A 240 -28.31 18.62 -10.37
CA THR A 240 -28.82 19.99 -10.28
C THR A 240 -27.85 20.90 -9.55
N ALA A 241 -27.29 20.46 -8.42
CA ALA A 241 -26.33 21.22 -7.64
C ALA A 241 -25.03 21.50 -8.41
N VAL A 242 -24.47 20.49 -9.08
CA VAL A 242 -23.26 20.63 -9.91
C VAL A 242 -23.50 21.56 -11.09
N SER A 243 -24.67 21.48 -11.75
CA SER A 243 -25.03 22.34 -12.86
C SER A 243 -25.23 23.80 -12.41
N ALA A 244 -25.91 24.01 -11.28
CA ALA A 244 -26.13 25.34 -10.72
C ALA A 244 -24.84 26.02 -10.24
N ALA A 245 -23.89 25.25 -9.70
CA ALA A 245 -22.57 25.71 -9.29
C ALA A 245 -21.64 26.00 -10.48
N ALA A 246 -21.99 25.54 -11.69
CA ALA A 246 -21.18 25.65 -12.91
C ALA A 246 -19.73 25.15 -12.69
N CYS A 247 -19.59 23.99 -12.05
CA CYS A 247 -18.30 23.40 -11.72
C CYS A 247 -17.49 23.11 -13.00
N GLU A 248 -16.22 23.50 -13.01
CA GLU A 248 -15.25 23.15 -14.06
C GLU A 248 -14.46 21.92 -13.66
N VAL A 249 -14.09 21.87 -12.39
CA VAL A 249 -13.35 20.77 -11.77
C VAL A 249 -14.05 20.33 -10.49
N ILE A 250 -14.21 19.05 -10.37
CA ILE A 250 -14.76 18.42 -9.17
C ILE A 250 -13.62 17.66 -8.48
N TRP A 251 -13.37 17.97 -7.22
CA TRP A 251 -12.67 17.08 -6.30
C TRP A 251 -13.73 16.28 -5.54
N ALA A 252 -13.71 14.97 -5.69
CA ALA A 252 -14.72 14.11 -5.06
C ALA A 252 -14.07 13.14 -4.08
N GLU A 253 -14.43 13.29 -2.80
CA GLU A 253 -14.03 12.40 -1.72
C GLU A 253 -15.28 11.78 -1.11
N VAL A 254 -15.62 10.60 -1.62
CA VAL A 254 -16.83 9.84 -1.25
C VAL A 254 -16.48 8.37 -1.03
N ALA A 255 -17.22 7.73 -0.15
CA ALA A 255 -17.12 6.30 0.09
C ALA A 255 -17.43 5.47 -1.18
N GLU A 256 -16.96 4.23 -1.21
CA GLU A 256 -17.07 3.34 -2.38
C GLU A 256 -18.50 3.16 -2.85
N GLU A 257 -19.44 2.99 -1.95
CA GLU A 257 -20.86 2.81 -2.25
C GLU A 257 -21.48 4.01 -2.96
N ASN A 258 -20.93 5.20 -2.75
CA ASN A 258 -21.41 6.45 -3.35
C ASN A 258 -20.78 6.76 -4.71
N ARG A 259 -19.70 6.08 -5.08
CA ARG A 259 -18.98 6.32 -6.34
C ARG A 259 -19.81 6.09 -7.58
N GLN A 260 -20.60 5.01 -7.60
CA GLN A 260 -21.45 4.71 -8.74
C GLN A 260 -22.52 5.79 -8.93
N LEU A 261 -23.13 6.26 -7.83
CA LEU A 261 -24.08 7.38 -7.87
C LEU A 261 -23.41 8.64 -8.40
N LEU A 262 -22.22 8.98 -7.87
CA LEU A 262 -21.44 10.12 -8.34
C LEU A 262 -21.25 10.07 -9.85
N ILE A 263 -20.65 9.02 -10.37
CA ILE A 263 -20.27 8.92 -11.79
C ILE A 263 -21.50 8.90 -12.71
N SER A 264 -22.57 8.19 -12.31
CA SER A 264 -23.80 8.11 -13.14
C SER A 264 -24.56 9.43 -13.23
N THR A 265 -24.43 10.29 -12.23
CA THR A 265 -25.25 11.51 -12.09
C THR A 265 -24.58 12.76 -12.67
N LEU A 266 -23.26 12.79 -12.77
CA LEU A 266 -22.53 13.98 -13.20
C LEU A 266 -22.82 14.38 -14.66
N PRO A 267 -22.90 15.69 -14.95
CA PRO A 267 -23.07 16.18 -16.33
C PRO A 267 -21.84 15.87 -17.20
N PRO A 268 -22.03 15.70 -18.52
CA PRO A 268 -20.92 15.44 -19.43
C PRO A 268 -19.89 16.57 -19.45
N SER A 269 -18.65 16.24 -19.79
CA SER A 269 -17.54 17.19 -19.96
C SER A 269 -17.00 17.84 -18.69
N VAL A 270 -17.56 17.54 -17.52
CA VAL A 270 -16.99 17.99 -16.25
C VAL A 270 -15.75 17.13 -15.94
N ARG A 271 -14.71 17.77 -15.42
CA ARG A 271 -13.53 17.03 -14.96
C ARG A 271 -13.71 16.62 -13.50
N VAL A 272 -13.52 15.32 -13.24
CA VAL A 272 -13.67 14.73 -11.91
C VAL A 272 -12.35 14.14 -11.49
N ILE A 273 -11.85 14.56 -10.37
CA ILE A 273 -10.66 14.01 -9.72
C ILE A 273 -11.12 13.27 -8.48
N GLN A 274 -10.62 12.05 -8.26
CA GLN A 274 -10.87 11.26 -7.07
C GLN A 274 -9.55 10.73 -6.49
N GLN A 275 -9.56 10.26 -5.27
CA GLN A 275 -8.41 9.53 -4.73
C GLN A 275 -8.23 8.17 -5.42
N ALA A 276 -7.02 7.65 -5.43
CA ALA A 276 -6.67 6.39 -6.08
C ALA A 276 -7.62 5.25 -5.70
N GLY A 277 -8.05 4.48 -6.67
CA GLY A 277 -8.98 3.36 -6.47
C GLY A 277 -10.11 3.29 -7.51
N LEU A 278 -10.08 4.15 -8.52
CA LEU A 278 -11.01 4.13 -9.65
C LEU A 278 -10.74 3.04 -10.70
N THR A 279 -9.81 2.13 -10.45
CA THR A 279 -9.49 1.05 -11.37
C THR A 279 -10.63 0.02 -11.40
N GLY A 280 -11.57 0.20 -12.22
CA GLY A 280 -12.82 -0.57 -12.34
C GLY A 280 -14.00 0.34 -12.67
N VAL A 281 -13.85 1.63 -12.43
CA VAL A 281 -14.81 2.65 -12.89
C VAL A 281 -14.41 3.02 -14.30
N ASP A 282 -14.67 2.21 -15.16
CA ASP A 282 -15.77 2.27 -16.03
C ASP A 282 -15.57 3.16 -17.25
N ASN A 283 -15.37 2.45 -18.34
CA ASN A 283 -15.62 2.97 -19.69
C ASN A 283 -17.11 3.28 -19.93
N SER A 284 -17.98 3.24 -18.90
CA SER A 284 -19.41 3.51 -19.04
C SER A 284 -19.71 4.97 -19.32
N ARG A 285 -18.79 5.88 -18.92
CA ARG A 285 -18.95 7.32 -19.10
C ARG A 285 -17.73 7.94 -19.80
N PRO A 286 -17.54 7.64 -21.10
CA PRO A 286 -16.43 8.23 -21.89
C PRO A 286 -16.57 9.75 -22.08
N ASP A 287 -17.73 10.30 -21.80
CA ASP A 287 -18.05 11.73 -21.82
C ASP A 287 -17.54 12.50 -20.59
N LEU A 288 -17.13 11.80 -19.51
CA LEU A 288 -16.52 12.42 -18.34
C LEU A 288 -14.99 12.45 -18.46
N LYS A 289 -14.39 13.55 -18.06
CA LYS A 289 -12.93 13.67 -17.91
C LYS A 289 -12.51 13.18 -16.54
N LEU A 290 -12.36 11.86 -16.43
CA LEU A 290 -11.98 11.23 -15.15
C LEU A 290 -10.47 11.35 -14.92
N ALA A 291 -10.10 11.69 -13.70
CA ALA A 291 -8.74 11.66 -13.20
C ALA A 291 -8.72 11.09 -11.77
N TYR A 292 -7.56 10.64 -11.36
CA TYR A 292 -7.36 10.23 -9.96
C TYR A 292 -5.99 10.69 -9.44
N THR A 293 -5.91 10.90 -8.11
CA THR A 293 -4.65 11.15 -7.44
C THR A 293 -4.01 9.83 -7.03
N ASP A 294 -2.69 9.75 -7.15
CA ASP A 294 -1.88 8.60 -6.81
C ASP A 294 -0.55 9.07 -6.19
N SER A 295 0.08 8.27 -5.37
CA SER A 295 1.43 8.51 -4.84
C SER A 295 2.46 7.51 -5.36
N GLY A 296 2.05 6.53 -6.15
CA GLY A 296 2.90 5.45 -6.66
C GLY A 296 3.39 5.67 -8.10
N PRO A 297 4.26 4.78 -8.60
CA PRO A 297 4.79 4.82 -9.95
C PRO A 297 3.72 4.51 -11.01
N ALA A 298 4.05 4.76 -12.28
CA ALA A 298 3.22 4.36 -13.41
C ALA A 298 3.02 2.82 -13.44
N TRP A 299 1.91 2.37 -14.03
CA TRP A 299 1.59 0.95 -14.20
C TRP A 299 2.42 0.32 -15.32
N LYS A 300 3.73 0.19 -15.06
CA LYS A 300 4.68 -0.53 -15.92
C LYS A 300 5.49 -1.47 -15.05
N VAL A 301 5.69 -2.70 -15.48
CA VAL A 301 6.44 -3.72 -14.70
C VAL A 301 7.85 -3.25 -14.34
N ASP A 302 8.47 -2.49 -15.22
CA ASP A 302 9.82 -1.95 -15.07
C ASP A 302 9.89 -0.54 -14.48
N ALA A 303 8.75 0.03 -14.04
CA ALA A 303 8.69 1.38 -13.47
C ALA A 303 9.57 1.53 -12.21
N SER A 304 9.66 0.49 -11.39
CA SER A 304 10.55 0.43 -10.22
C SER A 304 10.84 -1.01 -9.81
N GLN A 305 11.82 -1.19 -8.92
CA GLN A 305 12.07 -2.50 -8.32
C GLN A 305 10.85 -2.97 -7.53
N GLY A 306 10.26 -2.09 -6.73
CA GLY A 306 9.08 -2.41 -5.94
C GLY A 306 7.87 -2.82 -6.80
N MET A 307 7.65 -2.19 -7.99
CA MET A 307 6.57 -2.62 -8.90
C MET A 307 6.76 -4.06 -9.34
N ARG A 308 7.99 -4.48 -9.70
CA ARG A 308 8.27 -5.88 -10.05
C ARG A 308 8.01 -6.82 -8.89
N MET A 309 8.45 -6.45 -7.68
CA MET A 309 8.24 -7.24 -6.46
C MET A 309 6.74 -7.37 -6.16
N PHE A 310 6.01 -6.26 -6.13
CA PHE A 310 4.57 -6.22 -5.88
C PHE A 310 3.79 -7.09 -6.88
N LEU A 311 3.98 -6.87 -8.20
CA LEU A 311 3.26 -7.63 -9.23
C LEU A 311 3.59 -9.12 -9.17
N SER A 312 4.86 -9.47 -8.89
CA SER A 312 5.29 -10.85 -8.74
C SER A 312 4.71 -11.52 -7.49
N ALA A 313 4.64 -10.80 -6.36
CA ALA A 313 4.06 -11.30 -5.13
C ALA A 313 2.54 -11.51 -5.28
N LEU A 314 1.84 -10.53 -5.86
CA LEU A 314 0.40 -10.64 -6.08
C LEU A 314 0.07 -11.82 -7.01
N LEU A 315 0.80 -11.97 -8.11
CA LEU A 315 0.60 -13.10 -9.04
C LEU A 315 0.81 -14.47 -8.37
N ARG A 316 1.77 -14.57 -7.43
CA ARG A 316 2.05 -15.83 -6.72
C ARG A 316 1.04 -16.16 -5.63
N HIS A 317 0.58 -15.15 -4.89
CA HIS A 317 -0.14 -15.36 -3.64
C HIS A 317 -1.62 -14.95 -3.70
N ALA A 318 -2.01 -14.15 -4.70
CA ALA A 318 -3.39 -13.73 -4.92
C ALA A 318 -3.72 -13.64 -6.43
N PRO A 319 -3.56 -14.74 -7.20
CA PRO A 319 -3.67 -14.73 -8.68
C PRO A 319 -5.05 -14.35 -9.20
N ASP A 320 -6.09 -14.51 -8.38
CA ASP A 320 -7.47 -14.19 -8.73
C ASP A 320 -7.81 -12.70 -8.52
N ILE A 321 -6.90 -11.94 -7.93
CA ILE A 321 -7.08 -10.51 -7.68
C ILE A 321 -6.37 -9.71 -8.79
N GLU A 322 -7.12 -8.83 -9.43
CA GLU A 322 -6.52 -7.90 -10.37
C GLU A 322 -5.57 -6.95 -9.62
N ALA A 323 -4.33 -6.82 -10.13
CA ALA A 323 -3.38 -5.87 -9.58
C ALA A 323 -3.89 -4.45 -9.82
N ASP A 324 -4.30 -3.74 -8.80
CA ASP A 324 -4.80 -2.37 -8.88
C ASP A 324 -4.05 -1.43 -7.89
N THR A 325 -4.40 -0.15 -7.89
CA THR A 325 -3.78 0.83 -6.98
C THR A 325 -4.04 0.50 -5.52
N ARG A 326 -5.16 -0.13 -5.20
CA ARG A 326 -5.54 -0.53 -3.84
C ARG A 326 -4.70 -1.71 -3.35
N ALA A 327 -4.51 -2.74 -4.20
CA ALA A 327 -3.62 -3.86 -3.89
C ALA A 327 -2.18 -3.37 -3.70
N ARG A 328 -1.72 -2.43 -4.56
CA ARG A 328 -0.39 -1.82 -4.40
C ARG A 328 -0.30 -1.00 -3.11
N ASP A 329 -1.33 -0.25 -2.77
CA ASP A 329 -1.41 0.52 -1.54
C ASP A 329 -1.33 -0.40 -0.30
N GLY A 330 -2.10 -1.48 -0.28
CA GLY A 330 -1.99 -2.51 0.76
C GLY A 330 -0.61 -3.13 0.86
N TYR A 331 0.05 -3.41 -0.26
CA TYR A 331 1.40 -3.96 -0.30
C TYR A 331 2.46 -2.98 0.25
N VAL A 332 2.47 -1.74 -0.25
CA VAL A 332 3.48 -0.74 0.13
C VAL A 332 3.34 -0.31 1.59
N SER A 333 2.13 -0.30 2.12
CA SER A 333 1.87 0.06 3.52
C SER A 333 2.57 -0.84 4.53
N GLN A 334 2.94 -2.08 4.14
CA GLN A 334 3.59 -3.05 5.01
C GLN A 334 5.09 -2.81 5.20
N ILE A 335 5.74 -2.09 4.28
CA ILE A 335 7.20 -1.90 4.26
C ILE A 335 7.69 -1.32 5.59
N ARG A 336 7.02 -0.28 6.08
CA ARG A 336 7.40 0.37 7.34
C ARG A 336 7.25 -0.54 8.55
N LEU A 337 6.12 -1.25 8.65
CA LEU A 337 5.88 -2.21 9.73
C LEU A 337 6.91 -3.35 9.70
N HIS A 338 7.21 -3.89 8.51
CA HIS A 338 8.20 -4.94 8.35
C HIS A 338 9.57 -4.53 8.89
N GLN A 339 10.06 -3.35 8.50
CA GLN A 339 11.35 -2.84 8.98
C GLN A 339 11.38 -2.65 10.50
N LEU A 340 10.26 -2.25 11.12
CA LEU A 340 10.13 -2.16 12.58
C LEU A 340 10.23 -3.51 13.26
N LEU A 341 9.56 -4.52 12.72
CA LEU A 341 9.61 -5.89 13.22
C LEU A 341 11.00 -6.48 13.05
N GLU A 342 11.65 -6.29 11.90
CA GLU A 342 13.07 -6.67 11.68
C GLU A 342 14.00 -6.05 12.74
N LYS A 343 13.86 -4.73 12.96
CA LYS A 343 14.65 -4.02 13.97
C LYS A 343 14.39 -4.56 15.37
N SER A 344 13.15 -4.92 15.68
CA SER A 344 12.75 -5.47 16.99
C SER A 344 13.28 -6.90 17.19
N VAL A 345 13.22 -7.75 16.17
CA VAL A 345 13.81 -9.08 16.16
C VAL A 345 15.34 -9.01 16.37
N ASN A 346 16.01 -8.11 15.68
CA ASN A 346 17.46 -7.91 15.81
C ASN A 346 17.86 -7.43 17.24
N ARG A 347 16.95 -6.74 17.94
CA ARG A 347 17.12 -6.38 19.36
C ARG A 347 16.76 -7.50 20.33
N GLY A 348 16.15 -8.59 19.84
CA GLY A 348 15.69 -9.71 20.64
C GLY A 348 14.40 -9.42 21.42
N ASP A 349 13.58 -8.46 20.99
CA ASP A 349 12.39 -8.04 21.74
C ASP A 349 11.24 -7.60 20.80
N LEU A 350 10.18 -8.43 20.75
CA LEU A 350 8.94 -8.18 20.01
C LEU A 350 7.79 -7.69 20.91
N ARG A 351 8.06 -7.25 22.13
CA ARG A 351 7.03 -6.61 22.94
C ARG A 351 6.57 -5.29 22.32
N ARG A 352 5.29 -4.99 22.41
CA ARG A 352 4.64 -3.81 21.82
C ARG A 352 5.35 -2.50 22.16
N ALA A 353 5.69 -2.31 23.45
CA ALA A 353 6.43 -1.13 23.92
C ALA A 353 7.79 -0.96 23.21
N ASN A 354 8.49 -2.06 22.91
CA ASN A 354 9.76 -1.99 22.17
C ASN A 354 9.52 -1.68 20.68
N ILE A 355 8.51 -2.28 20.06
CA ILE A 355 8.11 -1.96 18.66
C ILE A 355 7.72 -0.50 18.56
N PHE A 356 6.93 0.01 19.50
CA PHE A 356 6.56 1.42 19.57
C PHE A 356 7.78 2.33 19.76
N THR A 357 8.67 2.01 20.70
CA THR A 357 9.94 2.76 20.87
C THR A 357 10.79 2.73 19.60
N ALA A 358 10.82 1.60 18.89
CA ALA A 358 11.54 1.48 17.63
C ALA A 358 10.96 2.40 16.54
N SER A 359 9.64 2.62 16.53
CA SER A 359 8.98 3.50 15.56
C SER A 359 9.35 4.97 15.76
N GLN A 360 9.59 5.40 17.01
CA GLN A 360 9.99 6.77 17.33
C GLN A 360 11.45 7.10 16.92
N SER A 361 12.24 6.09 16.61
CA SER A 361 13.65 6.23 16.22
C SER A 361 13.95 5.55 14.88
N GLN A 362 12.96 5.49 14.01
CA GLN A 362 13.13 4.96 12.67
C GLN A 362 13.87 5.97 11.80
N SER A 363 14.86 5.49 11.05
CA SER A 363 15.58 6.27 10.05
C SER A 363 14.88 6.21 8.70
N LEU A 364 15.59 6.50 7.65
CA LEU A 364 15.10 6.41 6.27
C LEU A 364 14.43 5.05 6.01
N ILE A 365 13.20 5.12 5.52
CA ILE A 365 12.41 3.99 5.05
C ILE A 365 12.37 4.10 3.53
N GLU A 366 13.05 3.18 2.88
CA GLU A 366 13.03 3.07 1.42
C GLU A 366 11.77 2.33 0.99
N MET A 367 11.00 2.94 0.10
CA MET A 367 9.75 2.39 -0.42
C MET A 367 9.92 1.68 -1.77
N ASP A 368 11.15 1.32 -2.15
CA ASP A 368 11.51 0.62 -3.38
C ASP A 368 10.92 1.24 -4.67
N GLY A 369 10.60 2.54 -4.62
CA GLY A 369 9.96 3.27 -5.71
C GLY A 369 8.47 2.97 -5.87
N LEU A 370 7.80 2.38 -4.87
CA LEU A 370 6.35 2.22 -4.81
C LEU A 370 5.65 3.45 -4.23
N ALA A 371 6.34 4.21 -3.42
CA ALA A 371 5.92 5.49 -2.84
C ALA A 371 7.14 6.37 -2.59
N GLU A 372 6.93 7.58 -2.12
CA GLU A 372 7.98 8.49 -1.64
C GLU A 372 8.61 7.91 -0.36
N ASN A 373 9.93 7.96 -0.26
CA ASN A 373 10.64 7.52 0.94
C ASN A 373 10.26 8.36 2.15
N ILE A 374 10.29 7.75 3.33
CA ILE A 374 9.98 8.41 4.61
C ILE A 374 11.26 8.49 5.44
N ASP A 375 11.58 9.65 6.00
CA ASP A 375 12.67 9.82 6.97
C ASP A 375 12.18 10.63 8.16
N ILE A 376 12.05 9.98 9.31
CA ILE A 376 11.61 10.58 10.56
C ILE A 376 12.75 10.80 11.56
N SER A 377 14.01 10.50 11.15
CA SER A 377 15.19 10.73 11.99
C SER A 377 15.64 12.20 12.00
N LEU A 378 15.11 13.00 11.10
CA LEU A 378 15.45 14.40 10.93
C LEU A 378 14.64 15.28 11.88
N GLU A 379 15.15 16.46 12.23
CA GLU A 379 14.42 17.46 12.98
C GLU A 379 13.13 17.90 12.26
N GLU A 380 13.20 17.98 10.93
CA GLU A 380 12.03 18.11 10.05
C GLU A 380 11.84 16.81 9.27
N PRO A 381 10.92 15.91 9.68
CA PRO A 381 10.69 14.64 9.03
C PRO A 381 10.33 14.79 7.55
N ILE A 382 10.95 13.98 6.71
CA ILE A 382 10.53 13.82 5.30
C ILE A 382 9.37 12.83 5.30
N LEU A 383 8.18 13.33 5.02
CA LEU A 383 6.95 12.56 4.92
C LEU A 383 6.41 12.61 3.48
N PRO A 384 5.62 11.64 3.04
CA PRO A 384 5.06 11.62 1.69
C PRO A 384 4.23 12.88 1.40
N ARG A 385 4.60 13.60 0.34
CA ARG A 385 3.94 14.84 -0.10
C ARG A 385 3.72 14.88 -1.61
N SER A 386 4.29 13.93 -2.33
CA SER A 386 4.18 13.86 -3.79
C SER A 386 2.83 13.26 -4.17
N ILE A 387 2.12 13.94 -5.05
CA ILE A 387 0.81 13.57 -5.55
C ILE A 387 0.88 13.57 -7.07
N THR A 388 0.64 12.44 -7.69
CA THR A 388 0.54 12.30 -9.14
C THR A 388 -0.93 12.35 -9.54
N VAL A 389 -1.29 13.25 -10.44
CA VAL A 389 -2.62 13.26 -11.06
C VAL A 389 -2.54 12.47 -12.36
N ARG A 390 -3.33 11.42 -12.46
CA ARG A 390 -3.45 10.57 -13.64
C ARG A 390 -4.79 10.78 -14.29
N ALA A 391 -4.78 10.95 -15.62
CA ALA A 391 -5.98 11.16 -16.42
C ALA A 391 -5.92 10.28 -17.68
N ARG A 392 -7.04 10.11 -18.36
CA ARG A 392 -7.10 9.54 -19.71
C ARG A 392 -7.08 10.72 -20.70
N GLU A 393 -5.96 10.93 -21.37
CA GLU A 393 -5.78 11.97 -22.36
C GLU A 393 -5.11 11.37 -23.60
N ASP A 394 -5.69 11.62 -24.76
CA ASP A 394 -5.26 10.98 -26.04
C ASP A 394 -3.87 11.43 -26.51
N ASP A 395 -3.40 12.60 -26.04
CA ASP A 395 -2.15 13.22 -26.51
C ASP A 395 -0.91 12.84 -25.69
N LEU A 396 -1.05 12.05 -24.61
CA LEU A 396 0.04 11.69 -23.72
C LEU A 396 0.32 10.18 -23.74
N GLU A 397 1.57 9.81 -23.48
CA GLU A 397 1.94 8.40 -23.36
C GLU A 397 1.24 7.74 -22.17
N ALA A 398 0.34 6.81 -22.47
CA ALA A 398 -0.39 6.06 -21.47
C ALA A 398 0.46 4.92 -20.86
N ASP A 399 0.19 4.59 -19.60
CA ASP A 399 0.68 3.37 -18.99
C ASP A 399 -0.06 2.13 -19.52
N GLU A 400 0.30 0.93 -19.02
CA GLU A 400 -0.29 -0.34 -19.46
C GLU A 400 -1.81 -0.45 -19.21
N ARG A 401 -2.38 0.48 -18.44
CA ARG A 401 -3.82 0.59 -18.11
C ARG A 401 -4.53 1.71 -18.83
N GLY A 402 -3.84 2.44 -19.72
CA GLY A 402 -4.40 3.55 -20.49
C GLY A 402 -4.53 4.84 -19.68
N TRP A 403 -3.77 5.00 -18.61
CA TRP A 403 -3.70 6.23 -17.83
C TRP A 403 -2.39 6.96 -18.09
N THR A 404 -2.47 8.27 -18.20
CA THR A 404 -1.32 9.15 -18.42
C THR A 404 -1.04 9.96 -17.14
N THR A 405 0.23 10.23 -16.87
CA THR A 405 0.59 11.21 -15.84
C THR A 405 0.35 12.59 -16.38
N LYS A 406 -0.64 13.30 -15.80
CA LYS A 406 -0.95 14.67 -16.16
C LYS A 406 -0.09 15.65 -15.38
N ASP A 407 -0.09 15.53 -14.06
CA ASP A 407 0.61 16.42 -13.15
C ASP A 407 1.32 15.65 -12.04
N ASN A 408 2.47 16.18 -11.60
CA ASN A 408 3.13 15.78 -10.38
C ASN A 408 3.11 16.98 -9.43
N LEU A 409 2.34 16.89 -8.39
CA LEU A 409 2.06 17.97 -7.46
C LEU A 409 2.80 17.79 -6.15
N ARG A 410 3.15 18.91 -5.54
CA ARG A 410 3.62 18.97 -4.16
C ARG A 410 3.05 20.26 -3.53
N PRO A 411 2.29 20.17 -2.44
CA PRO A 411 1.65 21.34 -1.85
C PRO A 411 2.70 22.32 -1.33
N ARG A 412 2.68 23.55 -1.84
CA ARG A 412 3.65 24.60 -1.53
C ARG A 412 3.42 25.19 -0.14
N ASN A 413 2.17 25.30 0.26
CA ASN A 413 1.74 25.86 1.52
C ASN A 413 1.39 24.82 2.58
N ALA A 414 1.99 23.60 2.49
CA ALA A 414 1.69 22.49 3.40
C ALA A 414 1.87 22.87 4.88
N SER A 415 2.99 23.48 5.24
CA SER A 415 3.27 23.89 6.64
C SER A 415 2.24 24.89 7.16
N LEU A 416 1.82 25.84 6.32
CA LEU A 416 0.80 26.84 6.70
C LEU A 416 -0.59 26.19 6.88
N LEU A 417 -0.93 25.20 6.07
CA LEU A 417 -2.20 24.47 6.23
C LEU A 417 -2.19 23.65 7.52
N ILE A 418 -1.09 22.94 7.78
CA ILE A 418 -0.90 22.15 9.02
C ILE A 418 -1.04 23.05 10.27
N GLU A 419 -0.43 24.22 10.26
CA GLU A 419 -0.54 25.18 11.36
C GLU A 419 -1.99 25.63 11.56
N ARG A 420 -2.68 26.05 10.50
CA ARG A 420 -4.07 26.54 10.57
C ARG A 420 -5.10 25.50 10.99
N LEU A 421 -4.87 24.23 10.69
CA LEU A 421 -5.78 23.15 11.07
C LEU A 421 -5.57 22.66 12.52
N ARG A 422 -4.46 23.09 13.17
CA ARG A 422 -4.19 22.82 14.59
C ARG A 422 -4.83 23.84 15.54
N ASP A 423 -5.05 25.08 15.05
CA ASP A 423 -5.70 26.17 15.80
C ASP A 423 -7.24 26.03 15.76
#